data_0274fd218307aee7469e92a11bef1c83
#
_entry.id   0274fd218307aee7469e92a11bef1c83
#
_cell.length_a   1.000
_cell.length_b   1.000
_cell.length_c   1.000
_cell.angle_alpha   90.00
_cell.angle_beta   90.00
_cell.angle_gamma   90.00
#
_symmetry.space_group_name_H-M   'P 1'
#
loop_
_entity.id
_entity.type
_entity.pdbx_description
1 polymer ?
#
loop_
_entity_poly.entity_id
_entity_poly.type
_entity_poly.pdbx_seq_one_letter_code
_entity_poly.pdbx_strand_id
1 'polypeptide(L)'
;LLSASLLLMWLMLNQSLEPAHWLLGGALGVLAPLLSRPLQPHGHARIRRPLALMRMLWMAAIEIIRFCFNVTQIILLRRSADVNSQFIRVPLDLKSPHGLALLSCLINSTPGTVWVEILPERHELLLHVFDLHDEAWWVHTIKTRYEQPIIEVFETLEPGGSRT
;
A
#
# COMPACT_ATOMS: atom_id res chain seq x y z
N LEU A 1 13.53 -1.56 -18.02
CA LEU A 1 12.22 -2.14 -17.69
C LEU A 1 11.20 -1.04 -17.36
N LEU A 2 11.45 -0.15 -16.39
CA LEU A 2 10.51 0.90 -15.97
C LEU A 2 10.08 1.82 -17.12
N SER A 3 11.03 2.30 -17.94
CA SER A 3 10.75 3.16 -19.09
C SER A 3 9.87 2.48 -20.13
N ALA A 4 10.13 1.20 -20.41
CA ALA A 4 9.33 0.42 -21.34
C ALA A 4 7.92 0.16 -20.80
N SER A 5 7.76 -0.12 -19.51
CA SER A 5 6.44 -0.30 -18.90
C SER A 5 5.63 1.00 -18.88
N LEU A 6 6.27 2.14 -18.62
CA LEU A 6 5.61 3.46 -18.68
C LEU A 6 5.15 3.80 -20.11
N LEU A 7 5.98 3.54 -21.13
CA LEU A 7 5.59 3.73 -22.52
C LEU A 7 4.40 2.85 -22.90
N LEU A 8 4.46 1.58 -22.51
CA LEU A 8 3.40 0.61 -22.81
C LEU A 8 2.08 1.02 -22.12
N MET A 9 2.16 1.43 -20.86
CA MET A 9 1.02 1.95 -20.11
C MET A 9 0.45 3.21 -20.75
N TRP A 10 1.31 4.14 -21.22
CA TRP A 10 0.88 5.35 -21.92
C TRP A 10 0.10 5.01 -23.20
N LEU A 11 0.63 4.10 -24.02
CA LEU A 11 -0.03 3.68 -25.28
C LEU A 11 -1.36 2.98 -24.99
N MET A 12 -1.43 2.14 -23.95
CA MET A 12 -2.68 1.48 -23.57
C MET A 12 -3.74 2.45 -23.06
N LEU A 13 -3.36 3.43 -22.25
CA LEU A 13 -4.28 4.44 -21.72
C LEU A 13 -4.84 5.34 -22.82
N ASN A 14 -4.03 5.70 -23.80
CA ASN A 14 -4.47 6.54 -24.92
C ASN A 14 -5.17 5.76 -26.03
N GLN A 15 -5.11 4.42 -26.02
CA GLN A 15 -5.70 3.55 -27.05
C GLN A 15 -5.33 3.98 -28.47
N SER A 16 -4.16 4.60 -28.66
CA SER A 16 -3.68 5.15 -29.91
C SER A 16 -2.24 4.74 -30.16
N LEU A 17 -1.96 4.31 -31.40
CA LEU A 17 -0.61 3.97 -31.87
C LEU A 17 -0.04 5.05 -32.81
N GLU A 18 -0.57 6.26 -32.76
CA GLU A 18 -0.05 7.36 -33.55
C GLU A 18 1.40 7.71 -33.19
N PRO A 19 2.22 8.15 -34.16
CA PRO A 19 3.62 8.50 -33.94
C PRO A 19 3.83 9.53 -32.81
N ALA A 20 2.88 10.45 -32.64
CA ALA A 20 2.90 11.46 -31.59
C ALA A 20 2.88 10.83 -30.19
N HIS A 21 2.07 9.77 -29.99
CA HIS A 21 1.99 9.07 -28.70
C HIS A 21 3.24 8.23 -28.40
N TRP A 22 3.92 7.73 -29.43
CA TRP A 22 5.21 7.06 -29.25
C TRP A 22 6.30 8.04 -28.81
N LEU A 23 6.36 9.23 -29.43
CA LEU A 23 7.31 10.27 -29.03
C LEU A 23 7.05 10.77 -27.61
N LEU A 24 5.79 11.09 -27.30
CA LEU A 24 5.42 11.61 -25.99
C LEU A 24 5.58 10.55 -24.89
N GLY A 25 5.09 9.33 -25.12
CA GLY A 25 5.23 8.22 -24.20
C GLY A 25 6.70 7.80 -23.99
N GLY A 26 7.51 7.85 -25.06
CA GLY A 26 8.96 7.64 -24.98
C GLY A 26 9.66 8.72 -24.16
N ALA A 27 9.33 9.98 -24.41
CA ALA A 27 9.86 11.10 -23.61
C ALA A 27 9.49 10.99 -22.14
N LEU A 28 8.22 10.73 -21.83
CA LEU A 28 7.76 10.52 -20.44
C LEU A 28 8.42 9.29 -19.80
N GLY A 29 8.54 8.19 -20.56
CA GLY A 29 9.18 6.96 -20.11
C GLY A 29 10.65 7.13 -19.74
N VAL A 30 11.34 8.11 -20.33
CA VAL A 30 12.74 8.46 -19.99
C VAL A 30 12.81 9.55 -18.92
N LEU A 31 12.05 10.63 -19.09
CA LEU A 31 12.12 11.79 -18.19
C LEU A 31 11.59 11.47 -16.78
N ALA A 32 10.48 10.73 -16.67
CA ALA A 32 9.89 10.43 -15.37
C ALA A 32 10.85 9.62 -14.46
N PRO A 33 11.49 8.54 -14.89
CA PRO A 33 12.49 7.85 -14.07
C PRO A 33 13.73 8.69 -13.77
N LEU A 34 14.17 9.55 -14.69
CA LEU A 34 15.30 10.44 -14.45
C LEU A 34 15.02 11.48 -13.38
N LEU A 35 13.88 12.15 -13.45
CA LEU A 35 13.46 13.16 -12.49
C LEU A 35 13.11 12.55 -11.12
N SER A 36 12.65 11.29 -11.10
CA SER A 36 12.32 10.59 -9.86
C SER A 36 13.51 9.98 -9.14
N ARG A 37 14.71 9.96 -9.74
CA ARG A 37 15.93 9.38 -9.12
C ARG A 37 16.23 9.94 -7.73
N PRO A 38 16.19 11.27 -7.48
CA PRO A 38 16.49 11.81 -6.15
C PRO A 38 15.42 11.46 -5.10
N LEU A 39 14.22 11.06 -5.53
CA LEU A 39 13.12 10.66 -4.65
C LEU A 39 13.14 9.16 -4.31
N GLN A 40 14.00 8.39 -5.00
CA GLN A 40 14.09 6.95 -4.75
C GLN A 40 14.81 6.69 -3.43
N PRO A 41 14.27 5.82 -2.57
CA PRO A 41 14.95 5.41 -1.35
C PRO A 41 16.32 4.81 -1.67
N HIS A 42 17.34 5.18 -0.90
CA HIS A 42 18.68 4.64 -1.05
C HIS A 42 18.65 3.16 -0.63
N GLY A 43 18.74 2.28 -1.61
CA GLY A 43 18.75 0.82 -1.41
C GLY A 43 17.83 0.10 -2.38
N HIS A 44 18.29 -1.05 -2.87
CA HIS A 44 17.44 -1.91 -3.68
C HIS A 44 16.50 -2.70 -2.77
N ALA A 45 15.21 -2.73 -3.11
CA ALA A 45 14.25 -3.61 -2.45
C ALA A 45 14.71 -5.06 -2.57
N ARG A 46 15.28 -5.61 -1.50
CA ARG A 46 15.73 -7.01 -1.49
C ARG A 46 14.59 -7.87 -0.98
N ILE A 47 13.83 -8.43 -1.90
CA ILE A 47 12.76 -9.39 -1.56
C ILE A 47 13.46 -10.69 -1.14
N ARG A 48 13.41 -10.98 0.16
CA ARG A 48 14.08 -12.17 0.74
C ARG A 48 13.24 -13.44 0.61
N ARG A 49 11.92 -13.30 0.67
CA ARG A 49 10.97 -14.43 0.64
C ARG A 49 9.88 -14.19 -0.40
N PRO A 50 10.14 -14.46 -1.69
CA PRO A 50 9.16 -14.18 -2.75
C PRO A 50 7.86 -14.99 -2.58
N LEU A 51 7.94 -16.22 -2.06
CA LEU A 51 6.75 -17.04 -1.78
C LEU A 51 5.89 -16.45 -0.66
N ALA A 52 6.50 -15.89 0.39
CA ALA A 52 5.78 -15.19 1.46
C ALA A 52 5.07 -13.94 0.92
N LEU A 53 5.74 -13.18 0.04
CA LEU A 53 5.15 -12.04 -0.66
C LEU A 53 3.95 -12.46 -1.51
N MET A 54 4.10 -13.50 -2.33
CA MET A 54 3.01 -14.02 -3.17
C MET A 54 1.80 -14.45 -2.33
N ARG A 55 2.04 -15.18 -1.24
CA ARG A 55 0.98 -15.61 -0.32
C ARG A 55 0.29 -14.43 0.34
N MET A 56 1.04 -13.43 0.78
CA MET A 56 0.51 -12.22 1.38
C MET A 56 -0.35 -11.44 0.39
N LEU A 57 0.14 -11.22 -0.84
CA LEU A 57 -0.62 -10.53 -1.89
C LEU A 57 -1.90 -11.28 -2.25
N TRP A 58 -1.86 -12.61 -2.29
CA TRP A 58 -3.04 -13.43 -2.54
C TRP A 58 -4.09 -13.28 -1.43
N MET A 59 -3.66 -13.35 -0.16
CA MET A 59 -4.54 -13.13 0.98
C MET A 59 -5.14 -11.72 0.97
N ALA A 60 -4.31 -10.70 0.70
CA ALA A 60 -4.76 -9.33 0.60
C ALA A 60 -5.79 -9.14 -0.53
N ALA A 61 -5.58 -9.75 -1.69
CA ALA A 61 -6.53 -9.70 -2.81
C ALA A 61 -7.89 -10.29 -2.42
N ILE A 62 -7.91 -11.44 -1.74
CA ILE A 62 -9.16 -12.04 -1.25
C ILE A 62 -9.85 -11.12 -0.25
N GLU A 63 -9.11 -10.53 0.69
CA GLU A 63 -9.67 -9.61 1.67
C GLU A 63 -10.23 -8.35 1.01
N ILE A 64 -9.52 -7.74 0.08
CA ILE A 64 -10.00 -6.57 -0.69
C ILE A 64 -11.32 -6.90 -1.38
N ILE A 65 -11.42 -8.05 -2.05
CA ILE A 65 -12.67 -8.49 -2.70
C ILE A 65 -13.79 -8.62 -1.67
N ARG A 66 -13.55 -9.26 -0.53
CA ARG A 66 -14.56 -9.39 0.54
C ARG A 66 -15.01 -8.02 1.06
N PHE A 67 -14.07 -7.11 1.30
CA PHE A 67 -14.39 -5.75 1.74
C PHE A 67 -15.19 -4.98 0.68
N CYS A 68 -14.86 -5.12 -0.59
CA CYS A 68 -15.64 -4.53 -1.68
C CYS A 68 -17.10 -5.00 -1.63
N PHE A 69 -17.34 -6.30 -1.46
CA PHE A 69 -18.70 -6.83 -1.32
C PHE A 69 -19.41 -6.29 -0.10
N ASN A 70 -18.75 -6.26 1.06
CA ASN A 70 -19.34 -5.75 2.30
C ASN A 70 -19.70 -4.27 2.20
N VAL A 71 -18.81 -3.44 1.67
CA VAL A 71 -19.06 -2.01 1.48
C VAL A 71 -20.18 -1.78 0.47
N THR A 72 -20.21 -2.55 -0.60
CA THR A 72 -21.30 -2.50 -1.58
C THR A 72 -22.64 -2.84 -0.94
N GLN A 73 -22.71 -3.88 -0.10
CA GLN A 73 -23.91 -4.21 0.67
C GLN A 73 -24.33 -3.06 1.61
N ILE A 74 -23.38 -2.46 2.32
CA ILE A 74 -23.65 -1.35 3.24
C ILE A 74 -24.23 -0.16 2.46
N ILE A 75 -23.63 0.21 1.33
CA ILE A 75 -24.08 1.33 0.50
C ILE A 75 -25.46 1.09 -0.09
N LEU A 76 -25.74 -0.15 -0.54
CA LEU A 76 -27.03 -0.50 -1.18
C LEU A 76 -28.17 -0.75 -0.20
N LEU A 77 -27.86 -1.28 1.00
CA LEU A 77 -28.87 -1.79 1.93
C LEU A 77 -29.01 -0.99 3.23
N ARG A 78 -27.98 -0.21 3.63
CA ARG A 78 -28.01 0.60 4.84
C ARG A 78 -28.24 2.10 4.52
N ARG A 79 -29.04 2.75 5.35
CA ARG A 79 -29.13 4.21 5.35
C ARG A 79 -27.83 4.80 5.90
N SER A 80 -27.30 5.82 5.22
CA SER A 80 -26.04 6.51 5.54
C SER A 80 -25.96 7.17 6.94
N ALA A 81 -27.00 7.06 7.76
CA ALA A 81 -27.11 7.75 9.04
C ALA A 81 -26.30 7.11 10.19
N ASP A 82 -25.81 5.87 10.04
CA ASP A 82 -25.16 5.11 11.11
C ASP A 82 -23.65 4.89 10.90
N VAL A 83 -23.02 5.65 10.01
CA VAL A 83 -21.60 5.49 9.72
C VAL A 83 -20.76 6.32 10.68
N ASN A 84 -19.92 5.67 11.48
CA ASN A 84 -19.02 6.30 12.44
C ASN A 84 -17.59 6.37 11.86
N SER A 85 -17.27 7.49 11.21
CA SER A 85 -15.98 7.70 10.58
C SER A 85 -15.01 8.40 11.53
N GLN A 86 -13.84 7.82 11.77
CA GLN A 86 -12.86 8.34 12.73
C GLN A 86 -11.42 8.15 12.24
N PHE A 87 -10.52 8.91 12.88
CA PHE A 87 -9.08 8.74 12.73
C PHE A 87 -8.54 7.87 13.86
N ILE A 88 -7.72 6.88 13.50
CA ILE A 88 -7.01 6.05 14.45
C ILE A 88 -5.50 6.17 14.26
N ARG A 89 -4.74 5.89 15.32
CA ARG A 89 -3.28 5.87 15.29
C ARG A 89 -2.80 4.45 15.47
N VAL A 90 -1.99 4.00 14.51
CA VAL A 90 -1.41 2.66 14.52
C VAL A 90 0.08 2.78 14.71
N PRO A 91 0.65 2.33 15.84
CA PRO A 91 2.10 2.32 16.03
C PRO A 91 2.72 1.30 15.07
N LEU A 92 3.72 1.72 14.28
CA LEU A 92 4.40 0.87 13.31
C LEU A 92 5.78 0.45 13.81
N ASP A 93 6.11 -0.83 13.62
CA ASP A 93 7.46 -1.38 13.81
C ASP A 93 8.25 -1.45 12.51
N LEU A 94 7.55 -1.38 11.38
CA LEU A 94 8.09 -1.44 10.02
C LEU A 94 8.92 -0.21 9.69
N LYS A 95 10.21 -0.40 9.38
CA LYS A 95 11.18 0.67 9.08
C LYS A 95 11.55 0.77 7.61
N SER A 96 11.38 -0.32 6.86
CA SER A 96 11.74 -0.38 5.44
C SER A 96 10.87 0.59 4.60
N PRO A 97 11.45 1.53 3.84
CA PRO A 97 10.68 2.42 2.97
C PRO A 97 9.86 1.67 1.92
N HIS A 98 10.39 0.57 1.39
CA HIS A 98 9.67 -0.29 0.43
C HIS A 98 8.52 -1.04 1.10
N GLY A 99 8.73 -1.48 2.35
CA GLY A 99 7.68 -2.08 3.16
C GLY A 99 6.55 -1.10 3.46
N LEU A 100 6.89 0.13 3.86
CA LEU A 100 5.91 1.20 4.10
C LEU A 100 5.12 1.55 2.83
N ALA A 101 5.78 1.62 1.67
CA ALA A 101 5.12 1.82 0.39
C ALA A 101 4.14 0.70 0.06
N LEU A 102 4.52 -0.56 0.29
CA LEU A 102 3.63 -1.70 0.10
C LEU A 102 2.44 -1.68 1.08
N LEU A 103 2.70 -1.38 2.35
CA LEU A 103 1.65 -1.25 3.38
C LEU A 103 0.65 -0.16 2.99
N SER A 104 1.12 1.01 2.54
CA SER A 104 0.24 2.10 2.09
C SER A 104 -0.62 1.71 0.89
N CYS A 105 -0.03 0.99 -0.08
CA CYS A 105 -0.79 0.45 -1.21
C CYS A 105 -1.89 -0.51 -0.78
N LEU A 106 -1.61 -1.43 0.14
CA LEU A 106 -2.58 -2.41 0.64
C LEU A 106 -3.71 -1.74 1.40
N ILE A 107 -3.40 -0.81 2.30
CA ILE A 107 -4.39 -0.06 3.07
C ILE A 107 -5.29 0.76 2.14
N ASN A 108 -4.73 1.50 1.20
CA ASN A 108 -5.51 2.31 0.26
C ASN A 108 -6.29 1.48 -0.77
N SER A 109 -5.91 0.22 -0.98
CA SER A 109 -6.67 -0.71 -1.82
C SER A 109 -7.86 -1.33 -1.07
N THR A 110 -7.91 -1.21 0.26
CA THR A 110 -9.01 -1.70 1.08
C THR A 110 -10.10 -0.63 1.18
N PRO A 111 -11.32 -0.87 0.66
CA PRO A 111 -12.37 0.13 0.73
C PRO A 111 -12.78 0.40 2.19
N GLY A 112 -12.93 1.68 2.51
CA GLY A 112 -13.28 2.12 3.86
C GLY A 112 -12.09 2.50 4.74
N THR A 113 -10.87 2.41 4.23
CA THR A 113 -9.67 2.92 4.91
C THR A 113 -8.87 3.84 4.01
N VAL A 114 -8.30 4.89 4.59
CA VAL A 114 -7.42 5.82 3.88
C VAL A 114 -6.18 6.09 4.71
N TRP A 115 -5.02 5.82 4.12
CA TRP A 115 -3.74 6.23 4.68
C TRP A 115 -3.61 7.75 4.64
N VAL A 116 -3.41 8.39 5.76
CA VAL A 116 -3.29 9.85 5.83
C VAL A 116 -1.82 10.26 5.83
N GLU A 117 -1.10 9.92 6.89
CA GLU A 117 0.32 10.25 7.03
C GLU A 117 1.02 9.35 8.06
N ILE A 118 2.33 9.37 8.05
CA ILE A 118 3.15 8.82 9.13
C ILE A 118 3.60 9.98 10.02
N LEU A 119 3.34 9.89 11.31
CA LEU A 119 3.82 10.82 12.31
C LEU A 119 5.28 10.46 12.65
N PRO A 120 6.28 11.23 12.18
CA PRO A 120 7.69 10.83 12.27
C PRO A 120 8.20 10.78 13.71
N GLU A 121 7.68 11.62 14.61
CA GLU A 121 8.11 11.70 16.00
C GLU A 121 7.80 10.44 16.81
N ARG A 122 6.71 9.74 16.47
CA ARG A 122 6.23 8.56 17.20
C ARG A 122 6.25 7.29 16.37
N HIS A 123 6.57 7.38 15.11
CA HIS A 123 6.51 6.28 14.15
C HIS A 123 5.13 5.63 14.11
N GLU A 124 4.09 6.47 14.11
CA GLU A 124 2.68 6.09 14.10
C GLU A 124 2.07 6.41 12.74
N LEU A 125 1.26 5.51 12.23
CA LEU A 125 0.41 5.74 11.06
C LEU A 125 -0.91 6.39 11.51
N LEU A 126 -1.23 7.52 10.93
CA LEU A 126 -2.56 8.11 11.02
C LEU A 126 -3.43 7.53 9.90
N LEU A 127 -4.48 6.83 10.27
CA LEU A 127 -5.40 6.14 9.39
C LEU A 127 -6.82 6.69 9.57
N HIS A 128 -7.50 6.99 8.47
CA HIS A 128 -8.93 7.28 8.48
C HIS A 128 -9.72 6.02 8.20
N VAL A 129 -10.65 5.68 9.07
CA VAL A 129 -11.54 4.52 8.94
C VAL A 129 -12.97 5.01 8.77
N PHE A 130 -13.63 4.56 7.69
CA PHE A 130 -14.98 5.02 7.32
C PHE A 130 -16.06 4.57 8.32
N ASP A 131 -15.93 3.36 8.87
CA ASP A 131 -16.88 2.80 9.83
C ASP A 131 -16.12 2.12 10.97
N LEU A 132 -15.83 2.88 12.02
CA LEU A 132 -15.05 2.42 13.16
C LEU A 132 -15.97 1.89 14.25
N HIS A 133 -15.96 0.57 14.45
CA HIS A 133 -16.65 -0.10 15.54
C HIS A 133 -15.69 -0.48 16.69
N ASP A 134 -14.43 -0.84 16.36
CA ASP A 134 -13.41 -1.27 17.32
C ASP A 134 -12.02 -0.87 16.82
N GLU A 135 -11.42 0.11 17.51
CA GLU A 135 -10.07 0.60 17.20
C GLU A 135 -9.02 -0.48 17.46
N ALA A 136 -9.14 -1.21 18.57
CA ALA A 136 -8.17 -2.24 18.93
C ALA A 136 -8.13 -3.39 17.92
N TRP A 137 -9.28 -3.74 17.35
CA TRP A 137 -9.38 -4.72 16.29
C TRP A 137 -8.64 -4.25 15.01
N TRP A 138 -8.79 -2.98 14.64
CA TRP A 138 -8.10 -2.41 13.48
C TRP A 138 -6.60 -2.38 13.66
N VAL A 139 -6.12 -1.90 14.82
CA VAL A 139 -4.69 -1.90 15.15
C VAL A 139 -4.13 -3.32 15.10
N HIS A 140 -4.81 -4.29 15.74
CA HIS A 140 -4.38 -5.69 15.73
C HIS A 140 -4.36 -6.28 14.31
N THR A 141 -5.38 -5.99 13.51
CA THR A 141 -5.48 -6.50 12.14
C THR A 141 -4.36 -5.96 11.25
N ILE A 142 -4.08 -4.65 11.32
CA ILE A 142 -3.01 -4.03 10.55
C ILE A 142 -1.66 -4.63 10.95
N LYS A 143 -1.40 -4.76 12.24
CA LYS A 143 -0.16 -5.32 12.76
C LYS A 143 0.07 -6.76 12.34
N THR A 144 -0.92 -7.61 12.53
CA THR A 144 -0.74 -9.07 12.34
C THR A 144 -0.90 -9.51 10.88
N ARG A 145 -1.83 -8.90 10.13
CA ARG A 145 -2.13 -9.34 8.77
C ARG A 145 -1.34 -8.65 7.69
N TYR A 146 -0.91 -7.40 7.92
CA TYR A 146 -0.19 -6.62 6.92
C TYR A 146 1.24 -6.34 7.33
N GLU A 147 1.46 -5.73 8.48
CA GLU A 147 2.79 -5.28 8.91
C GLU A 147 3.76 -6.45 9.12
N GLN A 148 3.39 -7.43 9.92
CA GLN A 148 4.26 -8.58 10.23
C GLN A 148 4.74 -9.34 8.99
N PRO A 149 3.87 -9.73 8.04
CA PRO A 149 4.31 -10.36 6.80
C PRO A 149 5.23 -9.48 5.94
N ILE A 150 5.00 -8.15 5.96
CA ILE A 150 5.85 -7.19 5.24
C ILE A 150 7.25 -7.13 5.87
N ILE A 151 7.34 -7.09 7.20
CA ILE A 151 8.61 -7.14 7.94
C ILE A 151 9.37 -8.43 7.57
N GLU A 152 8.71 -9.58 7.54
CA GLU A 152 9.33 -10.85 7.14
C GLU A 152 9.88 -10.86 5.71
N VAL A 153 9.26 -10.10 4.80
CA VAL A 153 9.68 -10.01 3.40
C VAL A 153 10.84 -9.06 3.20
N PHE A 154 10.82 -7.89 3.85
CA PHE A 154 11.76 -6.78 3.59
C PHE A 154 12.81 -6.60 4.67
N GLU A 155 12.53 -6.96 5.92
CA GLU A 155 13.42 -6.76 7.04
C GLU A 155 14.01 -8.09 7.54
N THR A 156 15.17 -8.00 8.17
CA THR A 156 15.71 -9.11 8.95
C THR A 156 15.12 -8.98 10.33
N LEU A 157 14.34 -9.97 10.76
CA LEU A 157 14.11 -10.13 12.18
C LEU A 157 15.47 -10.42 12.81
N GLU A 158 16.08 -9.47 13.48
CA GLU A 158 17.23 -9.74 14.33
C GLU A 158 16.77 -10.72 15.43
N PRO A 159 17.34 -11.93 15.51
CA PRO A 159 17.01 -12.84 16.58
C PRO A 159 17.61 -12.27 17.88
N GLY A 160 16.76 -11.63 18.70
CA GLY A 160 17.10 -11.33 20.07
C GLY A 160 17.88 -10.05 20.32
N GLY A 161 17.23 -8.89 20.23
CA GLY A 161 17.58 -7.72 21.02
C GLY A 161 17.13 -7.98 22.45
N SER A 162 18.03 -8.49 23.29
CA SER A 162 17.80 -8.62 24.74
C SER A 162 17.41 -7.26 25.30
N ARG A 163 16.24 -7.22 25.94
CA ARG A 163 15.87 -6.15 26.87
C ARG A 163 16.92 -6.10 27.97
N THR A 164 17.69 -5.06 28.03
CA THR A 164 18.40 -4.62 29.24
C THR A 164 17.89 -3.23 29.57
#